data_7625642a998794fbe7790874b081646e
#
_entry.id   7625642a998794fbe7790874b081646e
#
_cell.length_a   1.000
_cell.length_b   1.000
_cell.length_c   1.000
_cell.angle_alpha   90.00
_cell.angle_beta   90.00
_cell.angle_gamma   90.00
#
_symmetry.space_group_name_H-M   'P 1'
#
loop_
_entity.id
_entity.type
_entity.pdbx_description
1 polymer ?
#
loop_
_entity_poly.entity_id
_entity_poly.type
_entity_poly.pdbx_seq_one_letter_code
_entity_poly.pdbx_strand_id
1 'polypeptide(L)'
;MQKKLTVKDILGSRGERKLTEIYTHTVLEAEACESAGIDMIITSELNDFKKIRSAAPNTFFTVGLNYGAHLDEHSILKRSFYLMNNGADAIYCPQSTRFIKAIADEGIPVIGHSGFIPYKSTHYGGFKAVGKTNEEAKKILSEIIKIQEAGAFAVELEIVPSKVATEISKAVEIFLIGMGSGIDCDAQYLFSEDVLGYNKGHIPRHAKVYSDLHKDFDALQNKAVKAYSRFANEVRDLKYPSSEHDINISNDELNQFSDFVKDSNYD
;
A
#
# COMPACT_ATOMS: atom_id res chain seq x y z
N MET A 1 16.89 -7.76 -14.83
CA MET A 1 16.33 -7.19 -13.59
C MET A 1 16.44 -5.68 -13.66
N GLN A 2 15.37 -4.96 -13.40
CA GLN A 2 15.38 -3.50 -13.35
C GLN A 2 16.26 -3.06 -12.19
N LYS A 3 17.11 -2.04 -12.40
CA LYS A 3 17.90 -1.45 -11.31
C LYS A 3 16.97 -0.68 -10.39
N LYS A 4 17.03 -0.93 -9.09
CA LYS A 4 16.31 -0.18 -8.08
C LYS A 4 16.64 1.31 -8.17
N LEU A 5 15.61 2.15 -8.24
CA LEU A 5 15.77 3.59 -8.23
C LEU A 5 16.26 4.09 -6.86
N THR A 6 17.00 5.18 -6.89
CA THR A 6 17.35 5.99 -5.73
C THR A 6 16.60 7.33 -5.80
N VAL A 7 16.57 8.09 -4.70
CA VAL A 7 16.02 9.46 -4.71
C VAL A 7 16.70 10.32 -5.80
N LYS A 8 18.01 10.14 -6.00
CA LYS A 8 18.74 10.83 -7.07
C LYS A 8 18.22 10.47 -8.46
N ASP A 9 17.94 9.18 -8.70
CA ASP A 9 17.39 8.71 -9.99
C ASP A 9 15.98 9.26 -10.22
N ILE A 10 15.14 9.31 -9.16
CA ILE A 10 13.78 9.87 -9.20
C ILE A 10 13.84 11.36 -9.55
N LEU A 11 14.64 12.16 -8.82
CA LEU A 11 14.79 13.58 -9.08
C LEU A 11 15.36 13.84 -10.49
N GLY A 12 16.32 13.03 -10.93
CA GLY A 12 16.92 13.12 -12.27
C GLY A 12 15.97 12.73 -13.41
N SER A 13 14.85 12.06 -13.13
CA SER A 13 13.84 11.73 -14.15
C SER A 13 12.91 12.88 -14.49
N ARG A 14 12.88 13.93 -13.67
CA ARG A 14 12.02 15.08 -13.85
C ARG A 14 12.29 15.78 -15.19
N GLY A 15 11.24 15.93 -15.99
CA GLY A 15 11.32 16.49 -17.35
C GLY A 15 11.80 15.49 -18.41
N GLU A 16 12.40 14.35 -18.04
CA GLU A 16 12.94 13.34 -18.96
C GLU A 16 11.94 12.19 -19.21
N ARG A 17 11.39 11.65 -18.15
CA ARG A 17 10.37 10.58 -18.24
C ARG A 17 9.38 10.65 -17.08
N LYS A 18 8.17 10.15 -17.30
CA LYS A 18 7.17 9.99 -16.24
C LYS A 18 7.41 8.67 -15.51
N LEU A 19 7.31 8.72 -14.17
CA LEU A 19 7.38 7.53 -13.33
C LEU A 19 5.98 7.02 -12.99
N THR A 20 5.93 5.77 -12.57
CA THR A 20 4.70 5.10 -12.10
C THR A 20 4.81 4.81 -10.62
N GLU A 21 3.72 5.05 -9.87
CA GLU A 21 3.60 4.67 -8.47
C GLU A 21 2.29 3.93 -8.23
N ILE A 22 2.36 2.83 -7.47
CA ILE A 22 1.19 2.04 -7.08
C ILE A 22 1.14 1.89 -5.56
N TYR A 23 -0.03 2.17 -4.98
CA TYR A 23 -0.32 1.76 -3.61
C TYR A 23 -0.62 0.27 -3.57
N THR A 24 0.15 -0.47 -2.78
CA THR A 24 0.02 -1.92 -2.62
C THR A 24 -0.46 -2.27 -1.22
N HIS A 25 -1.46 -3.14 -1.11
CA HIS A 25 -1.98 -3.66 0.15
C HIS A 25 -1.36 -5.00 0.52
N THR A 26 -0.96 -5.78 -0.48
CA THR A 26 -0.60 -7.19 -0.33
C THR A 26 0.75 -7.53 -0.95
N VAL A 27 1.28 -8.66 -0.53
CA VAL A 27 2.52 -9.25 -1.08
C VAL A 27 2.37 -9.58 -2.56
N LEU A 28 1.21 -10.12 -2.98
CA LEU A 28 0.94 -10.47 -4.37
C LEU A 28 0.92 -9.24 -5.29
N GLU A 29 0.35 -8.14 -4.84
CA GLU A 29 0.36 -6.89 -5.58
C GLU A 29 1.77 -6.33 -5.75
N ALA A 30 2.57 -6.36 -4.68
CA ALA A 30 3.96 -5.90 -4.73
C ALA A 30 4.81 -6.75 -5.68
N GLU A 31 4.66 -8.07 -5.64
CA GLU A 31 5.32 -9.00 -6.57
C GLU A 31 4.90 -8.74 -8.03
N ALA A 32 3.62 -8.48 -8.26
CA ALA A 32 3.10 -8.12 -9.58
C ALA A 32 3.66 -6.77 -10.06
N CYS A 33 3.74 -5.75 -9.19
CA CYS A 33 4.35 -4.46 -9.50
C CYS A 33 5.83 -4.60 -9.87
N GLU A 34 6.62 -5.33 -9.08
CA GLU A 34 8.03 -5.61 -9.36
C GLU A 34 8.19 -6.29 -10.74
N SER A 35 7.38 -7.32 -10.99
CA SER A 35 7.42 -8.09 -12.25
C SER A 35 6.99 -7.27 -13.46
N ALA A 36 6.05 -6.35 -13.28
CA ALA A 36 5.54 -5.45 -14.32
C ALA A 36 6.46 -4.25 -14.59
N GLY A 37 7.48 -4.02 -13.76
CA GLY A 37 8.40 -2.90 -13.91
C GLY A 37 7.81 -1.55 -13.45
N ILE A 38 6.92 -1.56 -12.46
CA ILE A 38 6.48 -0.33 -11.77
C ILE A 38 7.68 0.32 -11.09
N ASP A 39 7.83 1.63 -11.25
CA ASP A 39 9.00 2.37 -10.76
C ASP A 39 9.02 2.48 -9.23
N MET A 40 7.87 2.77 -8.63
CA MET A 40 7.70 3.02 -7.19
C MET A 40 6.46 2.31 -6.66
N ILE A 41 6.55 1.79 -5.46
CA ILE A 41 5.40 1.31 -4.69
C ILE A 41 5.34 2.00 -3.33
N ILE A 42 4.13 2.20 -2.85
CA ILE A 42 3.86 2.72 -1.52
C ILE A 42 2.90 1.81 -0.78
N THR A 43 3.06 1.68 0.52
CA THR A 43 2.13 0.97 1.40
C THR A 43 1.98 1.69 2.73
N SER A 44 0.92 1.37 3.49
CA SER A 44 0.78 1.87 4.86
C SER A 44 1.69 1.13 5.84
N GLU A 45 2.16 1.82 6.88
CA GLU A 45 2.84 1.20 8.02
C GLU A 45 1.98 0.19 8.79
N LEU A 46 0.67 0.16 8.52
CA LEU A 46 -0.30 -0.78 9.12
C LEU A 46 -0.34 -2.12 8.37
N ASN A 47 0.15 -2.16 7.14
CA ASN A 47 0.26 -3.39 6.35
C ASN A 47 1.52 -4.18 6.75
N ASP A 48 1.63 -5.42 6.27
CA ASP A 48 2.86 -6.22 6.45
C ASP A 48 3.97 -5.73 5.51
N PHE A 49 4.41 -4.47 5.72
CA PHE A 49 5.36 -3.79 4.84
C PHE A 49 6.68 -4.54 4.67
N LYS A 50 7.11 -5.36 5.65
CA LYS A 50 8.32 -6.17 5.53
C LYS A 50 8.19 -7.26 4.49
N LYS A 51 7.04 -7.95 4.45
CA LYS A 51 6.77 -8.96 3.42
C LYS A 51 6.55 -8.30 2.06
N ILE A 52 5.86 -7.16 2.01
CA ILE A 52 5.70 -6.35 0.80
C ILE A 52 7.07 -5.95 0.25
N ARG A 53 7.99 -5.43 1.07
CA ARG A 53 9.37 -5.13 0.68
C ARG A 53 10.11 -6.35 0.15
N SER A 54 9.93 -7.51 0.80
CA SER A 54 10.60 -8.75 0.39
C SER A 54 10.11 -9.24 -0.98
N ALA A 55 8.86 -8.97 -1.34
CA ALA A 55 8.25 -9.34 -2.62
C ALA A 55 8.65 -8.41 -3.77
N ALA A 56 9.05 -7.17 -3.47
CA ALA A 56 9.48 -6.17 -4.45
C ALA A 56 10.86 -5.57 -4.08
N PRO A 57 11.95 -6.38 -4.08
CA PRO A 57 13.27 -5.95 -3.58
C PRO A 57 13.95 -4.88 -4.45
N ASN A 58 13.61 -4.76 -5.72
CA ASN A 58 14.24 -3.84 -6.67
C ASN A 58 13.33 -2.65 -7.07
N THR A 59 12.13 -2.57 -6.52
CA THR A 59 11.24 -1.41 -6.70
C THR A 59 11.50 -0.38 -5.60
N PHE A 60 11.46 0.93 -5.91
CA PHE A 60 11.56 1.96 -4.90
C PHE A 60 10.35 1.89 -3.96
N PHE A 61 10.60 1.82 -2.66
CA PHE A 61 9.60 1.47 -1.67
C PHE A 61 9.37 2.57 -0.63
N THR A 62 8.20 3.17 -0.66
CA THR A 62 7.75 4.16 0.31
C THR A 62 6.84 3.50 1.36
N VAL A 63 7.02 3.85 2.63
CA VAL A 63 6.08 3.47 3.69
C VAL A 63 5.39 4.71 4.25
N GLY A 64 4.07 4.71 4.17
CA GLY A 64 3.24 5.80 4.66
C GLY A 64 2.96 5.70 6.15
N LEU A 65 3.22 6.79 6.87
CA LEU A 65 2.84 6.95 8.27
C LEU A 65 1.33 7.12 8.38
N ASN A 66 0.74 6.51 9.40
CA ASN A 66 -0.69 6.65 9.66
C ASN A 66 -0.98 8.02 10.28
N TYR A 67 -1.93 8.74 9.69
CA TYR A 67 -2.30 10.08 10.16
C TYR A 67 -2.78 10.05 11.61
N GLY A 68 -2.17 10.88 12.45
CA GLY A 68 -2.52 11.00 13.86
C GLY A 68 -2.00 9.89 14.77
N ALA A 69 -1.24 8.93 14.26
CA ALA A 69 -0.61 7.89 15.09
C ALA A 69 0.65 8.39 15.82
N HIS A 70 1.34 9.36 15.24
CA HIS A 70 2.58 9.93 15.78
C HIS A 70 2.37 11.41 16.10
N LEU A 71 2.26 11.74 17.39
CA LEU A 71 1.79 13.05 17.85
C LEU A 71 2.91 14.04 18.19
N ASP A 72 4.15 13.56 18.29
CA ASP A 72 5.33 14.36 18.59
C ASP A 72 6.54 13.95 17.73
N GLU A 73 7.60 14.77 17.76
CA GLU A 73 8.82 14.54 16.98
C GLU A 73 9.55 13.25 17.38
N HIS A 74 9.56 12.91 18.67
CA HIS A 74 10.20 11.68 19.13
C HIS A 74 9.50 10.44 18.55
N SER A 75 8.17 10.39 18.64
CA SER A 75 7.41 9.23 18.15
C SER A 75 7.52 9.06 16.63
N ILE A 76 7.46 10.17 15.86
CA ILE A 76 7.54 10.11 14.41
C ILE A 76 8.95 9.74 13.93
N LEU A 77 10.01 10.27 14.55
CA LEU A 77 11.39 9.91 14.21
C LEU A 77 11.70 8.46 14.57
N LYS A 78 11.31 8.02 15.77
CA LYS A 78 11.46 6.61 16.18
C LYS A 78 10.80 5.67 15.17
N ARG A 79 9.61 6.02 14.70
CA ARG A 79 8.91 5.22 13.71
C ARG A 79 9.57 5.28 12.34
N SER A 80 9.94 6.46 11.86
CA SER A 80 10.62 6.64 10.58
C SER A 80 11.93 5.85 10.51
N PHE A 81 12.79 5.94 11.52
CA PHE A 81 14.00 5.12 11.59
C PHE A 81 13.71 3.62 11.61
N TYR A 82 12.67 3.20 12.35
CA TYR A 82 12.27 1.78 12.33
C TYR A 82 11.88 1.32 10.92
N LEU A 83 11.11 2.11 10.18
CA LEU A 83 10.68 1.78 8.83
C LEU A 83 11.88 1.74 7.86
N MET A 84 12.76 2.73 7.90
CA MET A 84 13.98 2.77 7.10
C MET A 84 14.90 1.57 7.37
N ASN A 85 15.14 1.25 8.64
CA ASN A 85 15.95 0.09 9.04
C ASN A 85 15.34 -1.26 8.67
N ASN A 86 14.05 -1.29 8.30
CA ASN A 86 13.34 -2.48 7.84
C ASN A 86 12.98 -2.43 6.34
N GLY A 87 13.69 -1.62 5.56
CA GLY A 87 13.70 -1.69 4.11
C GLY A 87 12.87 -0.64 3.36
N ALA A 88 12.29 0.35 4.04
CA ALA A 88 11.75 1.51 3.35
C ALA A 88 12.88 2.31 2.68
N ASP A 89 12.62 2.88 1.50
CA ASP A 89 13.52 3.80 0.80
C ASP A 89 13.14 5.26 1.06
N ALA A 90 11.87 5.50 1.40
CA ALA A 90 11.33 6.80 1.78
C ALA A 90 10.15 6.66 2.74
N ILE A 91 9.84 7.76 3.42
CA ILE A 91 8.69 7.89 4.32
C ILE A 91 7.67 8.86 3.72
N TYR A 92 6.43 8.43 3.56
CA TYR A 92 5.33 9.35 3.30
C TYR A 92 4.80 9.89 4.62
N CYS A 93 4.77 11.22 4.76
CA CYS A 93 4.32 11.93 5.96
C CYS A 93 3.09 12.80 5.64
N PRO A 94 1.88 12.38 6.05
CA PRO A 94 0.64 13.15 5.80
C PRO A 94 0.43 14.31 6.78
N GLN A 95 1.31 14.49 7.75
CA GLN A 95 1.17 15.50 8.78
C GLN A 95 1.72 16.87 8.34
N SER A 96 1.81 17.82 9.29
CA SER A 96 2.29 19.18 9.02
C SER A 96 3.77 19.21 8.64
N THR A 97 4.18 20.33 8.01
CA THR A 97 5.56 20.58 7.61
C THR A 97 6.57 20.53 8.75
N ARG A 98 6.15 20.74 9.99
CA ARG A 98 6.99 20.53 11.18
C ARG A 98 7.50 19.09 11.26
N PHE A 99 6.62 18.10 11.05
CA PHE A 99 6.99 16.69 11.07
C PHE A 99 7.79 16.28 9.83
N ILE A 100 7.44 16.83 8.65
CA ILE A 100 8.24 16.64 7.44
C ILE A 100 9.67 17.12 7.66
N LYS A 101 9.82 18.33 8.23
CA LYS A 101 11.12 18.91 8.54
C LYS A 101 11.90 18.06 9.53
N ALA A 102 11.27 17.60 10.61
CA ALA A 102 11.94 16.74 11.59
C ALA A 102 12.50 15.46 10.95
N ILE A 103 11.74 14.81 10.05
CA ILE A 103 12.19 13.61 9.33
C ILE A 103 13.33 13.95 8.35
N ALA A 104 13.19 15.04 7.58
CA ALA A 104 14.17 15.44 6.58
C ALA A 104 15.50 15.93 7.20
N ASP A 105 15.48 16.61 8.35
CA ASP A 105 16.66 17.05 9.08
C ASP A 105 17.55 15.88 9.54
N GLU A 106 16.98 14.69 9.73
CA GLU A 106 17.71 13.45 10.03
C GLU A 106 18.24 12.73 8.78
N GLY A 107 18.09 13.34 7.59
CA GLY A 107 18.53 12.76 6.33
C GLY A 107 17.64 11.62 5.80
N ILE A 108 16.44 11.45 6.34
CA ILE A 108 15.47 10.45 5.87
C ILE A 108 14.71 11.03 4.68
N PRO A 109 14.68 10.36 3.51
CA PRO A 109 13.86 10.81 2.38
C PRO A 109 12.38 10.85 2.74
N VAL A 110 11.74 12.01 2.56
CA VAL A 110 10.34 12.21 2.94
C VAL A 110 9.52 12.76 1.78
N ILE A 111 8.29 12.24 1.65
CA ILE A 111 7.26 12.65 0.69
C ILE A 111 6.16 13.34 1.49
N GLY A 112 5.76 14.55 1.08
CA GLY A 112 4.63 15.28 1.65
C GLY A 112 3.34 15.05 0.89
N HIS A 113 2.27 15.76 1.29
CA HIS A 113 0.96 15.68 0.64
C HIS A 113 0.34 17.08 0.50
N SER A 114 -0.20 17.37 -0.69
CA SER A 114 -0.96 18.59 -0.97
C SER A 114 -2.11 18.33 -1.94
N GLY A 115 -2.97 19.33 -2.13
CA GLY A 115 -4.19 19.17 -2.89
C GLY A 115 -5.34 18.70 -2.02
N PHE A 116 -6.10 17.71 -2.46
CA PHE A 116 -7.14 17.12 -1.62
C PHE A 116 -6.50 16.19 -0.58
N ILE A 117 -6.73 16.47 0.66
CA ILE A 117 -6.25 15.65 1.78
C ILE A 117 -7.47 15.02 2.45
N PRO A 118 -7.66 13.69 2.38
CA PRO A 118 -8.87 13.01 2.88
C PRO A 118 -9.23 13.37 4.32
N TYR A 119 -8.27 13.48 5.20
CA TYR A 119 -8.46 13.86 6.62
C TYR A 119 -8.97 15.30 6.82
N LYS A 120 -8.82 16.14 5.79
CA LYS A 120 -9.32 17.52 5.79
C LYS A 120 -10.62 17.68 4.97
N SER A 121 -11.26 16.59 4.58
CA SER A 121 -12.47 16.60 3.72
C SER A 121 -13.58 17.54 4.24
N THR A 122 -13.75 17.63 5.56
CA THR A 122 -14.73 18.55 6.18
C THR A 122 -14.41 20.01 5.89
N HIS A 123 -13.14 20.40 5.79
CA HIS A 123 -12.73 21.77 5.42
C HIS A 123 -13.05 22.09 3.96
N TYR A 124 -13.12 21.08 3.11
CA TYR A 124 -13.46 21.24 1.68
C TYR A 124 -14.96 21.09 1.41
N GLY A 125 -15.77 20.73 2.42
CA GLY A 125 -17.19 20.43 2.25
C GLY A 125 -17.46 19.09 1.57
N GLY A 126 -16.66 18.09 1.88
CA GLY A 126 -16.76 16.70 1.39
C GLY A 126 -15.62 16.30 0.43
N PHE A 127 -15.76 15.11 -0.17
CA PHE A 127 -14.82 14.57 -1.14
C PHE A 127 -15.00 15.26 -2.51
N LYS A 128 -14.10 16.17 -2.86
CA LYS A 128 -14.15 16.90 -4.14
C LYS A 128 -12.77 17.41 -4.55
N ALA A 129 -12.61 17.69 -5.84
CA ALA A 129 -11.42 18.34 -6.35
C ALA A 129 -11.25 19.74 -5.73
N VAL A 130 -10.03 20.09 -5.38
CA VAL A 130 -9.59 21.37 -4.81
C VAL A 130 -8.72 22.14 -5.81
N GLY A 131 -8.49 23.43 -5.59
CA GLY A 131 -7.72 24.24 -6.53
C GLY A 131 -8.50 24.73 -7.74
N LYS A 132 -9.84 24.79 -7.66
CA LYS A 132 -10.70 25.25 -8.74
C LYS A 132 -10.84 26.77 -8.81
N THR A 133 -10.50 27.47 -7.77
CA THR A 133 -10.45 28.94 -7.73
C THR A 133 -9.01 29.41 -7.68
N ASN A 134 -8.77 30.66 -8.08
CA ASN A 134 -7.45 31.27 -8.00
C ASN A 134 -6.89 31.25 -6.56
N GLU A 135 -7.74 31.50 -5.58
CA GLU A 135 -7.34 31.50 -4.16
C GLU A 135 -6.96 30.11 -3.67
N GLU A 136 -7.74 29.07 -4.05
CA GLU A 136 -7.40 27.67 -3.74
C GLU A 136 -6.10 27.26 -4.42
N ALA A 137 -5.89 27.60 -5.70
CA ALA A 137 -4.67 27.27 -6.44
C ALA A 137 -3.43 27.91 -5.81
N LYS A 138 -3.50 29.20 -5.43
CA LYS A 138 -2.42 29.90 -4.72
C LYS A 138 -2.09 29.22 -3.38
N LYS A 139 -3.13 28.80 -2.64
CA LYS A 139 -2.95 28.11 -1.36
C LYS A 139 -2.21 26.78 -1.56
N ILE A 140 -2.60 25.98 -2.55
CA ILE A 140 -1.94 24.72 -2.89
C ILE A 140 -0.47 24.96 -3.24
N LEU A 141 -0.17 25.93 -4.12
CA LEU A 141 1.21 26.27 -4.45
C LEU A 141 2.01 26.67 -3.20
N SER A 142 1.45 27.53 -2.34
CA SER A 142 2.11 27.93 -1.09
C SER A 142 2.35 26.74 -0.14
N GLU A 143 1.43 25.77 -0.07
CA GLU A 143 1.60 24.54 0.73
C GLU A 143 2.73 23.67 0.17
N ILE A 144 2.82 23.51 -1.17
CA ILE A 144 3.88 22.74 -1.82
C ILE A 144 5.24 23.38 -1.59
N ILE A 145 5.36 24.72 -1.71
CA ILE A 145 6.60 25.45 -1.42
C ILE A 145 7.05 25.19 0.02
N LYS A 146 6.14 25.26 0.99
CA LYS A 146 6.46 24.98 2.40
C LYS A 146 6.90 23.53 2.63
N ILE A 147 6.33 22.58 1.91
CA ILE A 147 6.73 21.16 1.95
C ILE A 147 8.15 21.01 1.38
N GLN A 148 8.45 21.67 0.27
CA GLN A 148 9.79 21.71 -0.33
C GLN A 148 10.81 22.34 0.63
N GLU A 149 10.49 23.51 1.22
CA GLU A 149 11.32 24.19 2.20
C GLU A 149 11.55 23.37 3.48
N ALA A 150 10.60 22.51 3.83
CA ALA A 150 10.74 21.56 4.93
C ALA A 150 11.67 20.38 4.62
N GLY A 151 12.21 20.28 3.39
CA GLY A 151 13.18 19.26 2.99
C GLY A 151 12.58 17.99 2.37
N ALA A 152 11.28 17.96 2.06
CA ALA A 152 10.71 16.86 1.30
C ALA A 152 11.31 16.81 -0.12
N PHE A 153 11.63 15.60 -0.62
CA PHE A 153 12.09 15.44 -2.00
C PHE A 153 10.94 15.34 -3.00
N ALA A 154 9.76 14.91 -2.54
CA ALA A 154 8.56 14.74 -3.34
C ALA A 154 7.30 15.15 -2.58
N VAL A 155 6.22 15.40 -3.33
CA VAL A 155 4.89 15.67 -2.79
C VAL A 155 3.83 14.97 -3.63
N GLU A 156 2.92 14.25 -2.97
CA GLU A 156 1.70 13.76 -3.59
C GLU A 156 0.77 14.96 -3.84
N LEU A 157 0.33 15.12 -5.08
CA LEU A 157 -0.62 16.15 -5.49
C LEU A 157 -1.93 15.49 -5.89
N GLU A 158 -2.93 15.56 -4.97
CA GLU A 158 -4.17 14.82 -5.11
C GLU A 158 -5.32 15.69 -5.60
N ILE A 159 -5.96 15.26 -6.67
CA ILE A 159 -7.25 15.76 -7.24
C ILE A 159 -7.26 17.30 -7.42
N VAL A 160 -6.23 17.81 -8.06
CA VAL A 160 -6.09 19.22 -8.47
C VAL A 160 -6.37 19.34 -9.98
N PRO A 161 -7.05 20.40 -10.48
CA PRO A 161 -7.24 20.59 -11.91
C PRO A 161 -5.91 20.53 -12.68
N SER A 162 -5.87 19.76 -13.78
CA SER A 162 -4.64 19.52 -14.54
C SER A 162 -3.90 20.80 -14.96
N LYS A 163 -4.64 21.84 -15.41
CA LYS A 163 -4.04 23.13 -15.77
C LYS A 163 -3.38 23.85 -14.58
N VAL A 164 -3.94 23.68 -13.36
CA VAL A 164 -3.33 24.22 -12.14
C VAL A 164 -2.07 23.42 -11.80
N ALA A 165 -2.13 22.11 -11.87
CA ALA A 165 -0.96 21.23 -11.65
C ALA A 165 0.16 21.52 -12.67
N THR A 166 -0.17 21.80 -13.94
CA THR A 166 0.80 22.22 -14.97
C THR A 166 1.53 23.50 -14.57
N GLU A 167 0.82 24.51 -14.09
CA GLU A 167 1.48 25.76 -13.65
C GLU A 167 2.29 25.56 -12.36
N ILE A 168 1.80 24.75 -11.44
CA ILE A 168 2.56 24.36 -10.24
C ILE A 168 3.86 23.65 -10.63
N SER A 169 3.79 22.67 -11.55
CA SER A 169 4.96 21.91 -12.00
C SER A 169 6.09 22.79 -12.57
N LYS A 170 5.74 23.93 -13.20
CA LYS A 170 6.70 24.92 -13.70
C LYS A 170 7.30 25.79 -12.60
N ALA A 171 6.58 25.96 -11.48
CA ALA A 171 6.90 26.92 -10.44
C ALA A 171 7.69 26.33 -9.26
N VAL A 172 7.79 24.98 -9.16
CA VAL A 172 8.46 24.30 -8.04
C VAL A 172 9.55 23.36 -8.53
N GLU A 173 10.50 23.04 -7.65
CA GLU A 173 11.58 22.09 -7.94
C GLU A 173 11.32 20.69 -7.35
N ILE A 174 10.45 20.58 -6.37
CA ILE A 174 10.08 19.32 -5.72
C ILE A 174 9.41 18.36 -6.73
N PHE A 175 9.68 17.05 -6.60
CA PHE A 175 9.11 16.02 -7.46
C PHE A 175 7.61 15.86 -7.20
N LEU A 176 6.78 15.99 -8.24
CA LEU A 176 5.32 15.92 -8.12
C LEU A 176 4.79 14.52 -8.47
N ILE A 177 4.17 13.87 -7.51
CA ILE A 177 3.48 12.58 -7.67
C ILE A 177 1.99 12.86 -7.82
N GLY A 178 1.46 12.75 -9.03
CA GLY A 178 0.08 13.13 -9.35
C GLY A 178 -0.92 12.01 -9.14
N MET A 179 -1.93 12.25 -8.32
CA MET A 179 -3.11 11.40 -8.20
C MET A 179 -4.34 12.19 -8.69
N GLY A 180 -4.73 11.96 -9.95
CA GLY A 180 -5.84 12.69 -10.57
C GLY A 180 -5.57 14.18 -10.83
N SER A 181 -4.31 14.58 -10.95
CA SER A 181 -3.87 15.96 -11.15
C SER A 181 -3.31 16.25 -12.56
N GLY A 182 -3.48 15.31 -13.48
CA GLY A 182 -3.09 15.49 -14.89
C GLY A 182 -1.70 14.95 -15.22
N ILE A 183 -1.35 15.01 -16.50
CA ILE A 183 -0.18 14.35 -17.08
C ILE A 183 1.16 15.06 -16.77
N ASP A 184 1.11 16.33 -16.37
CA ASP A 184 2.31 17.14 -16.19
C ASP A 184 3.02 16.94 -14.84
N CYS A 185 2.41 16.19 -13.92
CA CYS A 185 3.12 15.68 -12.75
C CYS A 185 4.26 14.73 -13.17
N ASP A 186 5.30 14.61 -12.36
CA ASP A 186 6.50 13.83 -12.67
C ASP A 186 6.26 12.32 -12.56
N ALA A 187 5.34 11.90 -11.70
CA ALA A 187 4.85 10.53 -11.61
C ALA A 187 3.31 10.48 -11.63
N GLN A 188 2.77 9.30 -11.98
CA GLN A 188 1.34 8.99 -11.90
C GLN A 188 1.12 7.90 -10.86
N TYR A 189 0.21 8.16 -9.94
CA TYR A 189 -0.08 7.34 -8.78
C TYR A 189 -1.52 6.85 -8.81
N LEU A 190 -1.72 5.54 -8.63
CA LEU A 190 -3.02 4.88 -8.48
C LEU A 190 -2.95 3.80 -7.39
N PHE A 191 -4.12 3.37 -6.94
CA PHE A 191 -4.28 2.26 -6.00
C PHE A 191 -4.41 0.93 -6.76
N SER A 192 -3.83 -0.15 -6.19
CA SER A 192 -3.92 -1.50 -6.79
C SER A 192 -5.36 -1.94 -7.02
N GLU A 193 -6.26 -1.71 -6.07
CA GLU A 193 -7.66 -2.10 -6.19
C GLU A 193 -8.38 -1.47 -7.38
N ASP A 194 -8.01 -0.24 -7.74
CA ASP A 194 -8.58 0.45 -8.90
C ASP A 194 -7.97 -0.04 -10.21
N VAL A 195 -6.63 -0.18 -10.25
CA VAL A 195 -5.91 -0.67 -11.44
C VAL A 195 -6.32 -2.09 -11.79
N LEU A 196 -6.41 -2.96 -10.80
CA LEU A 196 -6.72 -4.38 -10.95
C LEU A 196 -8.23 -4.68 -11.01
N GLY A 197 -9.07 -3.69 -10.71
CA GLY A 197 -10.53 -3.81 -10.85
C GLY A 197 -11.19 -4.73 -9.82
N TYR A 198 -10.66 -4.80 -8.60
CA TYR A 198 -11.31 -5.53 -7.52
C TYR A 198 -11.96 -4.63 -6.46
N ASN A 199 -11.87 -3.31 -6.63
CA ASN A 199 -12.61 -2.34 -5.81
C ASN A 199 -14.12 -2.52 -6.01
N LYS A 200 -14.82 -2.94 -4.94
CA LYS A 200 -16.28 -3.13 -4.93
C LYS A 200 -17.06 -1.83 -4.70
N GLY A 201 -16.37 -0.75 -4.41
CA GLY A 201 -16.94 0.55 -4.13
C GLY A 201 -17.00 1.45 -5.36
N HIS A 202 -17.02 2.75 -5.09
CA HIS A 202 -16.94 3.76 -6.12
C HIS A 202 -15.52 3.84 -6.69
N ILE A 203 -15.37 3.63 -7.99
CA ILE A 203 -14.09 3.85 -8.66
C ILE A 203 -13.96 5.35 -8.91
N PRO A 204 -12.89 6.00 -8.39
CA PRO A 204 -12.66 7.42 -8.59
C PRO A 204 -12.53 7.76 -10.08
N ARG A 205 -13.06 8.91 -10.51
CA ARG A 205 -13.02 9.33 -11.92
C ARG A 205 -11.62 9.39 -12.53
N HIS A 206 -10.60 9.61 -11.72
CA HIS A 206 -9.20 9.67 -12.15
C HIS A 206 -8.56 8.30 -12.29
N ALA A 207 -9.15 7.27 -11.68
CA ALA A 207 -8.65 5.91 -11.79
C ALA A 207 -9.06 5.28 -13.12
N LYS A 208 -8.14 4.52 -13.69
CA LYS A 208 -8.40 3.69 -14.88
C LYS A 208 -8.23 2.23 -14.51
N VAL A 209 -9.28 1.46 -14.77
CA VAL A 209 -9.29 0.01 -14.56
C VAL A 209 -8.63 -0.68 -15.75
N TYR A 210 -7.68 -1.56 -15.49
CA TYR A 210 -6.93 -2.31 -16.51
C TYR A 210 -7.25 -3.81 -16.50
N SER A 211 -7.88 -4.32 -15.41
CA SER A 211 -8.25 -5.73 -15.27
C SER A 211 -9.60 -5.85 -14.54
N ASP A 212 -10.19 -7.05 -14.48
CA ASP A 212 -11.44 -7.36 -13.76
C ASP A 212 -11.22 -8.51 -12.76
N LEU A 213 -10.24 -8.32 -11.86
CA LEU A 213 -9.91 -9.36 -10.87
C LEU A 213 -11.03 -9.61 -9.87
N HIS A 214 -12.03 -8.74 -9.79
CA HIS A 214 -13.19 -8.98 -8.93
C HIS A 214 -13.88 -10.31 -9.25
N LYS A 215 -14.12 -10.59 -10.54
CA LYS A 215 -14.73 -11.86 -10.97
C LYS A 215 -13.86 -13.07 -10.65
N ASP A 216 -12.56 -12.93 -10.82
CA ASP A 216 -11.62 -14.01 -10.53
C ASP A 216 -11.57 -14.31 -9.03
N PHE A 217 -11.55 -13.28 -8.18
CA PHE A 217 -11.61 -13.45 -6.72
C PHE A 217 -12.93 -14.09 -6.27
N ASP A 218 -14.06 -13.69 -6.84
CA ASP A 218 -15.37 -14.30 -6.53
C ASP A 218 -15.39 -15.76 -6.99
N ALA A 219 -14.81 -16.08 -8.13
CA ALA A 219 -14.70 -17.46 -8.62
C ALA A 219 -13.81 -18.32 -7.72
N LEU A 220 -12.66 -17.78 -7.26
CA LEU A 220 -11.78 -18.46 -6.29
C LEU A 220 -12.47 -18.70 -4.95
N GLN A 221 -13.15 -17.67 -4.42
CA GLN A 221 -13.90 -17.78 -3.17
C GLN A 221 -15.00 -18.86 -3.27
N ASN A 222 -15.74 -18.90 -4.37
CA ASN A 222 -16.75 -19.92 -4.59
C ASN A 222 -16.16 -21.33 -4.66
N LYS A 223 -14.98 -21.51 -5.24
CA LYS A 223 -14.25 -22.79 -5.23
C LYS A 223 -13.86 -23.20 -3.80
N ALA A 224 -13.34 -22.24 -3.01
CA ALA A 224 -12.98 -22.51 -1.62
C ALA A 224 -14.20 -22.91 -0.78
N VAL A 225 -15.32 -22.20 -0.91
CA VAL A 225 -16.59 -22.54 -0.22
C VAL A 225 -17.05 -23.95 -0.59
N LYS A 226 -17.01 -24.32 -1.87
CA LYS A 226 -17.38 -25.68 -2.31
C LYS A 226 -16.46 -26.75 -1.71
N ALA A 227 -15.15 -26.50 -1.66
CA ALA A 227 -14.18 -27.43 -1.08
C ALA A 227 -14.43 -27.66 0.42
N TYR A 228 -14.61 -26.59 1.20
CA TYR A 228 -14.93 -26.68 2.62
C TYR A 228 -16.30 -27.33 2.88
N SER A 229 -17.31 -27.02 2.06
CA SER A 229 -18.63 -27.63 2.17
C SER A 229 -18.56 -29.15 1.91
N ARG A 230 -17.77 -29.56 0.91
CA ARG A 230 -17.56 -30.99 0.62
C ARG A 230 -16.88 -31.69 1.82
N PHE A 231 -15.79 -31.15 2.32
CA PHE A 231 -15.12 -31.68 3.51
C PHE A 231 -16.08 -31.82 4.70
N ALA A 232 -16.82 -30.74 5.01
CA ALA A 232 -17.77 -30.77 6.12
C ALA A 232 -18.87 -31.82 5.96
N ASN A 233 -19.36 -32.04 4.74
CA ASN A 233 -20.37 -33.06 4.46
C ASN A 233 -19.78 -34.47 4.55
N GLU A 234 -18.59 -34.71 4.02
CA GLU A 234 -17.90 -36.00 4.12
C GLU A 234 -17.65 -36.40 5.57
N VAL A 235 -17.30 -35.45 6.45
CA VAL A 235 -17.15 -35.68 7.90
C VAL A 235 -18.50 -36.04 8.53
N ARG A 236 -19.58 -35.29 8.23
CA ARG A 236 -20.93 -35.56 8.78
C ARG A 236 -21.52 -36.88 8.29
N ASP A 237 -21.21 -37.24 7.05
CA ASP A 237 -21.65 -38.49 6.41
C ASP A 237 -20.75 -39.67 6.79
N LEU A 238 -19.77 -39.50 7.67
CA LEU A 238 -18.77 -40.51 8.06
C LEU A 238 -17.99 -41.10 6.88
N LYS A 239 -17.76 -40.28 5.83
CA LYS A 239 -16.96 -40.62 4.66
C LYS A 239 -15.52 -40.21 4.78
N TYR A 240 -15.22 -39.26 5.68
CA TYR A 240 -13.90 -38.80 6.03
C TYR A 240 -13.69 -38.88 7.56
N PRO A 241 -12.56 -39.40 8.06
CA PRO A 241 -11.50 -40.04 7.26
C PRO A 241 -11.93 -41.39 6.66
N SER A 242 -11.32 -41.76 5.54
CA SER A 242 -11.41 -43.13 5.00
C SER A 242 -10.19 -43.95 5.48
N SER A 243 -10.22 -45.27 5.26
CA SER A 243 -9.13 -46.18 5.68
C SER A 243 -7.75 -45.82 5.11
N GLU A 244 -7.68 -45.11 3.99
CA GLU A 244 -6.42 -44.62 3.44
C GLU A 244 -5.80 -43.46 4.23
N HIS A 245 -6.56 -42.85 5.13
CA HIS A 245 -6.12 -41.79 6.04
C HIS A 245 -5.79 -42.34 7.45
N ASP A 246 -6.01 -43.64 7.70
CA ASP A 246 -5.80 -44.26 8.98
C ASP A 246 -4.31 -44.52 9.25
N ILE A 247 -3.91 -44.33 10.49
CA ILE A 247 -2.59 -44.74 10.96
C ILE A 247 -2.75 -46.11 11.65
N ASN A 248 -2.02 -47.08 11.14
CA ASN A 248 -2.11 -48.43 11.64
C ASN A 248 -1.24 -48.65 12.88
N ILE A 249 -1.67 -49.47 13.79
CA ILE A 249 -0.94 -50.00 14.93
C ILE A 249 -0.86 -51.54 14.78
N SER A 250 0.21 -52.18 15.26
CA SER A 250 0.28 -53.64 15.24
C SER A 250 -0.77 -54.26 16.14
N ASN A 251 -1.25 -55.47 15.76
CA ASN A 251 -2.27 -56.17 16.56
C ASN A 251 -1.78 -56.44 17.99
N ASP A 252 -0.50 -56.74 18.20
CA ASP A 252 0.04 -57.03 19.52
C ASP A 252 0.01 -55.82 20.42
N GLU A 253 0.40 -54.67 19.91
CA GLU A 253 0.37 -53.38 20.65
C GLU A 253 -1.08 -52.95 20.93
N LEU A 254 -1.97 -53.15 19.96
CA LEU A 254 -3.40 -52.83 20.14
C LEU A 254 -4.03 -53.69 21.21
N ASN A 255 -3.72 -55.02 21.23
CA ASN A 255 -4.24 -55.95 22.24
C ASN A 255 -3.76 -55.55 23.65
N GLN A 256 -2.46 -55.27 23.83
CA GLN A 256 -1.93 -54.82 25.11
C GLN A 256 -2.59 -53.51 25.58
N PHE A 257 -2.79 -52.59 24.70
CA PHE A 257 -3.50 -51.35 25.01
C PHE A 257 -4.96 -51.57 25.36
N SER A 258 -5.64 -52.46 24.63
CA SER A 258 -7.05 -52.81 24.90
C SER A 258 -7.25 -53.50 26.25
N ASP A 259 -6.32 -54.35 26.65
CA ASP A 259 -6.34 -54.99 27.98
C ASP A 259 -6.10 -53.97 29.08
N PHE A 260 -5.13 -53.07 28.89
CA PHE A 260 -4.91 -51.93 29.81
C PHE A 260 -6.18 -51.06 29.98
N VAL A 261 -6.91 -50.76 28.90
CA VAL A 261 -8.14 -49.95 28.96
C VAL A 261 -9.24 -50.69 29.74
N LYS A 262 -9.37 -52.04 29.59
CA LYS A 262 -10.36 -52.84 30.36
C LYS A 262 -10.05 -52.86 31.85
N ASP A 263 -8.74 -52.93 32.20
CA ASP A 263 -8.31 -52.98 33.60
C ASP A 263 -8.29 -51.59 34.28
N SER A 264 -8.26 -50.53 33.47
CA SER A 264 -8.32 -49.16 33.93
C SER A 264 -9.80 -48.75 34.06
N ASN A 265 -10.41 -48.97 35.21
CA ASN A 265 -11.69 -48.35 35.58
C ASN A 265 -11.46 -46.86 35.76
N TYR A 266 -11.63 -46.09 34.68
CA TYR A 266 -11.83 -44.65 34.77
C TYR A 266 -13.32 -44.43 35.13
N ASP A 267 -13.62 -44.37 36.43
CA ASP A 267 -14.86 -43.81 36.98
C ASP A 267 -14.88 -42.31 36.84
#